data_9cb93c6b18c5862ff6ca92e5d2610bc3
#
_entry.id   9cb93c6b18c5862ff6ca92e5d2610bc3
#
_cell.length_a   1.000
_cell.length_b   1.000
_cell.length_c   1.000
_cell.angle_alpha   90.00
_cell.angle_beta   90.00
_cell.angle_gamma   90.00
#
_symmetry.space_group_name_H-M   'P 1'
#
loop_
_entity.id
_entity.type
_entity.pdbx_description
1 polymer ?
#
loop_
_entity_poly.entity_id
_entity_poly.type
_entity_poly.pdbx_seq_one_letter_code
_entity_poly.pdbx_strand_id
1 'polypeptide(L)'
;MKREKITGIVEYCYGGIPVLRGYCSYKTLIKHSKAHDAYQRTAEDKHVEEIKEYLSRASYKFTPEIILSYDYKGIFSSRAFQKLMEENEYLNPIQYLMDSKKSVSFNDVEQYISLNRVSCSIKGFKIIQFEFEEPHLDEIIFNRLDGNHRLQALESISGNDFQIPFCIILLNGNSNPELKEREKTEMEIFHNINSKAKPLTPIEQYRGLFKLFSVSELDVYGKEFSITKAYLTKHQELRFTNISNYITDSQDIILYCIKFLLDRGFAINEDDIADVLSKLEHTYFSDYEVIRNCKSKFAIVPYVFYCYEGGKQKNAKLSAYNTWFIKNKLYNVKDIDPSSMIDVFNSIFEIRKKQIFVAMPFKTELDFVFEAICETVTKINRENGTELLMPIRIDKQIVGFSYDIVNEILENIQNAGLLIADLTDQNANVYYEVGYAQGLIKAKLGNTAEVLYLISNPEKPDEPFSTAKFDVQHYKMIPYKNVGNGVNELKLNLEKELKNFYYI
;
A
#
# COMPACT_ATOMS: atom_id res chain seq x y z
N MET A 1 24.97 2.97 48.83
CA MET A 1 24.03 2.16 48.10
C MET A 1 23.40 3.01 47.03
N LYS A 2 23.48 2.55 45.80
CA LYS A 2 22.85 3.22 44.64
C LYS A 2 21.37 2.92 44.69
N ARG A 3 20.51 3.94 44.43
CA ARG A 3 19.06 3.79 44.44
C ARG A 3 18.48 4.40 43.17
N GLU A 4 17.54 3.72 42.59
CA GLU A 4 16.71 4.23 41.51
C GLU A 4 15.26 4.39 41.99
N LYS A 5 14.55 5.40 41.44
CA LYS A 5 13.21 5.74 41.91
C LYS A 5 12.30 6.08 40.73
N ILE A 6 11.07 5.54 40.76
CA ILE A 6 9.98 5.94 39.89
C ILE A 6 8.88 6.53 40.77
N THR A 7 8.60 7.81 40.60
CA THR A 7 7.67 8.54 41.46
C THR A 7 6.52 9.09 40.63
N GLY A 8 5.29 8.94 41.12
CA GLY A 8 4.11 9.46 40.45
C GLY A 8 2.95 9.75 41.40
N ILE A 9 1.94 10.40 40.88
CA ILE A 9 0.67 10.66 41.55
C ILE A 9 -0.25 9.47 41.28
N VAL A 10 -0.89 8.97 42.36
CA VAL A 10 -1.88 7.89 42.25
C VAL A 10 -3.29 8.45 42.22
N GLU A 11 -4.05 7.96 41.26
CA GLU A 11 -5.48 8.21 41.11
C GLU A 11 -6.20 6.94 40.67
N TYR A 12 -7.50 6.89 40.89
CA TYR A 12 -8.36 5.82 40.36
C TYR A 12 -8.91 6.18 39.00
N CYS A 13 -8.68 5.33 38.01
CA CYS A 13 -9.34 5.44 36.72
C CYS A 13 -10.81 5.00 36.77
N TYR A 14 -11.52 5.27 35.71
CA TYR A 14 -12.87 4.75 35.48
C TYR A 14 -12.89 3.22 35.60
N GLY A 15 -13.73 2.71 36.51
CA GLY A 15 -13.75 1.28 36.86
C GLY A 15 -12.98 0.92 38.14
N GLY A 16 -12.42 1.91 38.86
CA GLY A 16 -11.83 1.71 40.18
C GLY A 16 -10.39 1.13 40.17
N ILE A 17 -9.75 1.10 38.99
CA ILE A 17 -8.35 0.62 38.90
C ILE A 17 -7.40 1.76 39.23
N PRO A 18 -6.51 1.59 40.25
CA PRO A 18 -5.51 2.59 40.58
C PRO A 18 -4.42 2.69 39.53
N VAL A 19 -4.03 3.91 39.20
CA VAL A 19 -2.97 4.21 38.22
C VAL A 19 -1.98 5.17 38.84
N LEU A 20 -0.71 4.97 38.54
CA LEU A 20 0.41 5.85 38.95
C LEU A 20 0.88 6.60 37.71
N ARG A 21 0.80 7.93 37.71
CA ARG A 21 1.23 8.79 36.60
C ARG A 21 2.34 9.73 37.01
N GLY A 22 3.32 9.89 36.16
CA GLY A 22 4.45 10.77 36.42
C GLY A 22 5.41 10.89 35.25
N TYR A 23 6.60 11.37 35.56
CA TYR A 23 7.71 11.47 34.64
C TYR A 23 8.90 10.69 35.19
N CYS A 24 9.58 9.96 34.31
CA CYS A 24 10.75 9.19 34.68
C CYS A 24 11.76 9.19 33.53
N SER A 25 13.04 8.97 33.88
CA SER A 25 14.06 8.69 32.87
C SER A 25 13.64 7.55 31.96
N TYR A 26 13.74 7.77 30.64
CA TYR A 26 13.42 6.69 29.70
C TYR A 26 14.31 5.46 29.91
N LYS A 27 15.58 5.67 30.31
CA LYS A 27 16.52 4.58 30.64
C LYS A 27 16.05 3.73 31.82
N THR A 28 15.52 4.38 32.86
CA THR A 28 14.93 3.68 33.98
C THR A 28 13.68 2.87 33.55
N LEU A 29 12.80 3.43 32.71
CA LEU A 29 11.64 2.69 32.24
C LEU A 29 12.02 1.49 31.34
N ILE A 30 13.02 1.65 30.44
CA ILE A 30 13.54 0.54 29.66
C ILE A 30 14.08 -0.57 30.53
N LYS A 31 14.90 -0.20 31.51
CA LYS A 31 15.56 -1.13 32.42
C LYS A 31 14.58 -1.98 33.24
N HIS A 32 13.51 -1.39 33.73
CA HIS A 32 12.54 -2.04 34.60
C HIS A 32 11.29 -2.57 33.93
N SER A 33 11.21 -2.51 32.59
CA SER A 33 10.03 -2.97 31.83
C SER A 33 10.37 -3.86 30.63
N LYS A 34 9.45 -4.77 30.31
CA LYS A 34 9.56 -5.65 29.16
C LYS A 34 8.26 -5.69 28.36
N ALA A 35 8.37 -6.01 27.09
CA ALA A 35 7.23 -6.40 26.24
C ALA A 35 6.70 -7.75 26.74
N HIS A 36 5.38 -7.95 26.66
CA HIS A 36 4.76 -9.22 27.03
C HIS A 36 4.48 -10.04 25.77
N ASP A 37 5.07 -11.25 25.70
CA ASP A 37 5.07 -12.09 24.49
C ASP A 37 3.66 -12.56 24.05
N ALA A 38 2.71 -12.63 25.01
CA ALA A 38 1.36 -13.15 24.70
C ALA A 38 0.49 -12.20 23.88
N TYR A 39 0.71 -10.87 23.94
CA TYR A 39 -0.16 -9.90 23.25
C TYR A 39 0.59 -8.80 22.50
N GLN A 40 1.88 -8.62 22.70
CA GLN A 40 2.66 -7.64 21.95
C GLN A 40 3.35 -8.30 20.75
N ARG A 41 3.18 -7.69 19.57
CA ARG A 41 3.93 -8.07 18.39
C ARG A 41 5.40 -7.71 18.56
N THR A 42 6.28 -8.49 17.91
CA THR A 42 7.65 -8.05 17.66
C THR A 42 7.61 -6.69 17.00
N ALA A 43 8.42 -5.75 17.49
CA ALA A 43 8.44 -4.42 16.90
C ALA A 43 8.87 -4.50 15.43
N GLU A 44 8.16 -3.80 14.58
CA GLU A 44 8.52 -3.67 13.17
C GLU A 44 9.72 -2.71 13.08
N ASP A 45 10.85 -3.20 12.60
CA ASP A 45 12.11 -2.44 12.49
C ASP A 45 11.93 -1.11 11.76
N LYS A 46 11.10 -1.12 10.71
CA LYS A 46 10.78 0.09 9.94
C LYS A 46 10.11 1.18 10.81
N HIS A 47 9.14 0.79 11.62
CA HIS A 47 8.42 1.74 12.48
C HIS A 47 9.30 2.26 13.64
N VAL A 48 10.16 1.42 14.17
CA VAL A 48 11.17 1.84 15.18
C VAL A 48 12.13 2.87 14.58
N GLU A 49 12.59 2.66 13.33
CA GLU A 49 13.49 3.59 12.65
C GLU A 49 12.80 4.93 12.33
N GLU A 50 11.53 4.93 11.91
CA GLU A 50 10.73 6.16 11.72
C GLU A 50 10.64 6.99 13.01
N ILE A 51 10.37 6.34 14.15
CA ILE A 51 10.32 7.00 15.47
C ILE A 51 11.68 7.56 15.84
N LYS A 52 12.75 6.80 15.63
CA LYS A 52 14.12 7.22 15.90
C LYS A 52 14.52 8.44 15.06
N GLU A 53 14.15 8.44 13.78
CA GLU A 53 14.36 9.57 12.89
C GLU A 53 13.62 10.82 13.38
N TYR A 54 12.35 10.69 13.75
CA TYR A 54 11.58 11.77 14.38
C TYR A 54 12.26 12.32 15.63
N LEU A 55 12.63 11.45 16.57
CA LEU A 55 13.27 11.85 17.84
C LEU A 55 14.66 12.46 17.65
N SER A 56 15.36 12.14 16.55
CA SER A 56 16.66 12.74 16.24
C SER A 56 16.58 14.09 15.55
N ARG A 57 15.56 14.33 14.72
CA ARG A 57 15.41 15.54 13.90
C ARG A 57 14.55 16.62 14.54
N ALA A 58 13.56 16.27 15.35
CA ALA A 58 12.62 17.23 15.88
C ALA A 58 13.26 18.20 16.88
N SER A 59 13.04 19.49 16.69
CA SER A 59 13.42 20.53 17.65
C SER A 59 12.68 20.36 18.98
N TYR A 60 11.46 19.81 18.95
CA TYR A 60 10.63 19.50 20.10
C TYR A 60 10.39 18.00 20.16
N LYS A 61 10.93 17.36 21.19
CA LYS A 61 10.77 15.91 21.42
C LYS A 61 9.59 15.67 22.34
N PHE A 62 8.43 15.41 21.77
CA PHE A 62 7.26 15.00 22.51
C PHE A 62 7.05 13.50 22.36
N THR A 63 6.96 12.81 23.49
CA THR A 63 6.57 11.40 23.53
C THR A 63 5.23 11.28 24.26
N PRO A 64 4.23 10.59 23.68
CA PRO A 64 3.05 10.18 24.41
C PRO A 64 3.41 9.34 25.64
N GLU A 65 2.49 9.28 26.60
CA GLU A 65 2.63 8.50 27.83
C GLU A 65 2.91 7.03 27.52
N ILE A 66 3.91 6.45 28.20
CA ILE A 66 4.20 5.01 28.14
C ILE A 66 3.28 4.31 29.13
N ILE A 67 2.52 3.31 28.68
CA ILE A 67 1.56 2.60 29.52
C ILE A 67 2.15 1.26 29.92
N LEU A 68 2.26 1.08 31.23
CA LEU A 68 2.82 -0.11 31.88
C LEU A 68 1.79 -0.75 32.81
N SER A 69 1.97 -1.99 33.16
CA SER A 69 1.26 -2.64 34.26
C SER A 69 2.22 -3.14 35.30
N TYR A 70 1.79 -3.13 36.57
CA TYR A 70 2.47 -3.70 37.68
C TYR A 70 1.50 -4.56 38.53
N ASP A 71 1.93 -5.78 38.86
CA ASP A 71 1.19 -6.67 39.75
C ASP A 71 1.71 -6.56 41.16
N TYR A 72 0.89 -6.01 42.05
CA TYR A 72 1.26 -5.85 43.44
C TYR A 72 0.85 -7.03 44.36
N LYS A 73 0.57 -8.20 43.76
CA LYS A 73 0.19 -9.42 44.48
C LYS A 73 1.20 -9.82 45.57
N GLY A 74 2.49 -9.66 45.28
CA GLY A 74 3.56 -9.98 46.23
C GLY A 74 3.44 -9.25 47.58
N ILE A 75 2.92 -8.02 47.53
CA ILE A 75 2.71 -7.21 48.77
C ILE A 75 1.63 -7.83 49.67
N PHE A 76 0.63 -8.53 49.06
CA PHE A 76 -0.40 -9.23 49.82
C PHE A 76 0.05 -10.54 50.48
N SER A 77 1.14 -11.11 50.07
CA SER A 77 1.56 -12.44 50.51
C SER A 77 2.10 -12.49 51.96
N SER A 78 2.48 -11.35 52.56
CA SER A 78 2.94 -11.33 53.93
C SER A 78 1.78 -11.41 54.92
N ARG A 79 1.86 -12.34 55.91
CA ARG A 79 0.85 -12.48 56.99
C ARG A 79 0.68 -11.19 57.79
N ALA A 80 1.74 -10.44 57.98
CA ALA A 80 1.72 -9.15 58.71
C ALA A 80 0.87 -8.12 57.93
N PHE A 81 0.96 -8.14 56.63
CA PHE A 81 0.19 -7.22 55.78
C PHE A 81 -1.29 -7.61 55.71
N GLN A 82 -1.59 -8.90 55.57
CA GLN A 82 -2.98 -9.39 55.57
C GLN A 82 -3.68 -9.01 56.89
N LYS A 83 -3.03 -9.19 58.02
CA LYS A 83 -3.56 -8.79 59.29
C LYS A 83 -3.78 -7.27 59.41
N LEU A 84 -2.86 -6.47 58.87
CA LEU A 84 -2.98 -5.02 58.84
C LEU A 84 -4.19 -4.55 57.98
N MET A 85 -4.44 -5.22 56.88
CA MET A 85 -5.58 -4.91 56.01
C MET A 85 -6.90 -5.29 56.64
N GLU A 86 -6.97 -6.47 57.29
CA GLU A 86 -8.15 -6.92 58.01
C GLU A 86 -8.49 -6.01 59.18
N GLU A 87 -7.51 -5.62 59.99
CA GLU A 87 -7.66 -4.72 61.14
C GLU A 87 -8.12 -3.32 60.79
N ASN A 88 -7.88 -2.88 59.55
CA ASN A 88 -8.24 -1.54 59.03
C ASN A 88 -9.34 -1.54 57.98
N GLU A 89 -9.95 -2.67 57.69
CA GLU A 89 -11.05 -2.83 56.71
C GLU A 89 -10.71 -2.35 55.29
N TYR A 90 -9.44 -2.41 54.89
CA TYR A 90 -9.01 -2.05 53.55
C TYR A 90 -9.13 -3.20 52.56
N LEU A 91 -9.58 -2.89 51.34
CA LEU A 91 -9.77 -3.87 50.26
C LEU A 91 -8.47 -4.19 49.51
N ASN A 92 -7.53 -3.25 49.47
CA ASN A 92 -6.25 -3.42 48.79
C ASN A 92 -5.13 -2.53 49.38
N PRO A 93 -3.83 -2.91 49.18
CA PRO A 93 -2.70 -2.19 49.74
C PRO A 93 -2.53 -0.78 49.19
N ILE A 94 -2.89 -0.55 47.95
CA ILE A 94 -2.79 0.77 47.33
C ILE A 94 -3.75 1.74 48.00
N GLN A 95 -4.96 1.30 48.35
CA GLN A 95 -5.91 2.11 49.12
C GLN A 95 -5.37 2.45 50.49
N TYR A 96 -4.82 1.47 51.23
CA TYR A 96 -4.18 1.71 52.52
C TYR A 96 -3.03 2.71 52.42
N LEU A 97 -2.14 2.53 51.44
CA LEU A 97 -1.05 3.47 51.14
C LEU A 97 -1.55 4.89 50.92
N MET A 98 -2.64 5.02 50.15
CA MET A 98 -3.22 6.33 49.81
C MET A 98 -3.88 7.02 51.01
N ASP A 99 -4.55 6.28 51.87
CA ASP A 99 -5.34 6.82 52.97
C ASP A 99 -4.53 6.99 54.25
N SER A 100 -3.38 6.33 54.36
CA SER A 100 -2.50 6.44 55.49
C SER A 100 -2.00 7.87 55.69
N LYS A 101 -2.08 8.36 56.95
CA LYS A 101 -1.60 9.71 57.33
C LYS A 101 -0.10 9.80 57.47
N LYS A 102 0.58 8.67 57.61
CA LYS A 102 2.06 8.56 57.78
C LYS A 102 2.64 7.97 56.50
N SER A 103 3.93 8.25 56.28
CA SER A 103 4.69 7.54 55.25
C SER A 103 4.72 6.05 55.60
N VAL A 104 4.27 5.24 54.65
CA VAL A 104 4.23 3.78 54.81
C VAL A 104 5.06 3.20 53.66
N SER A 105 5.86 2.20 53.96
CA SER A 105 6.68 1.46 53.02
C SER A 105 6.24 0.01 53.02
N PHE A 106 6.05 -0.55 51.85
CA PHE A 106 5.83 -1.98 51.63
C PHE A 106 6.91 -2.53 50.72
N ASN A 107 7.45 -3.67 51.12
CA ASN A 107 8.40 -4.40 50.27
C ASN A 107 7.70 -5.52 49.56
N ASP A 108 7.93 -5.61 48.28
CA ASP A 108 7.55 -6.77 47.48
C ASP A 108 8.64 -7.84 47.69
N VAL A 109 8.30 -8.89 48.42
CA VAL A 109 9.24 -9.94 48.78
C VAL A 109 9.71 -10.76 47.61
N GLU A 110 8.89 -10.85 46.55
CA GLU A 110 9.23 -11.61 45.35
C GLU A 110 10.09 -10.79 44.37
N GLN A 111 9.96 -9.47 44.38
CA GLN A 111 10.60 -8.57 43.41
C GLN A 111 11.63 -7.61 44.06
N TYR A 112 11.90 -7.74 45.35
CA TYR A 112 12.90 -6.94 46.07
C TYR A 112 12.81 -5.42 45.87
N ILE A 113 11.60 -4.91 45.75
CA ILE A 113 11.31 -3.49 45.61
C ILE A 113 10.51 -2.94 46.78
N SER A 114 10.67 -1.66 47.01
CA SER A 114 9.85 -0.96 47.98
C SER A 114 8.84 -0.05 47.32
N LEU A 115 7.59 -0.16 47.75
CA LEU A 115 6.53 0.76 47.36
C LEU A 115 6.23 1.70 48.52
N ASN A 116 6.57 2.96 48.36
CA ASN A 116 6.57 3.95 49.45
C ASN A 116 5.55 5.06 49.17
N ARG A 117 4.82 5.47 50.19
CA ARG A 117 4.12 6.74 50.14
C ARG A 117 5.08 7.88 50.45
N VAL A 118 5.05 8.90 49.57
CA VAL A 118 5.84 10.12 49.76
C VAL A 118 4.96 11.22 50.35
N SER A 119 5.45 11.90 51.38
CA SER A 119 4.77 13.06 51.95
C SER A 119 4.68 14.19 50.93
N CYS A 120 3.49 14.74 50.74
CA CYS A 120 3.24 15.88 49.86
C CYS A 120 2.56 17.00 50.65
N SER A 121 3.08 18.23 50.52
CA SER A 121 2.50 19.42 51.15
C SER A 121 1.25 19.93 50.44
N ILE A 122 1.00 19.48 49.20
CA ILE A 122 -0.17 19.89 48.43
C ILE A 122 -1.35 19.00 48.82
N LYS A 123 -2.38 19.63 49.36
CA LYS A 123 -3.60 18.94 49.82
C LYS A 123 -4.30 18.26 48.62
N GLY A 124 -4.61 16.98 48.78
CA GLY A 124 -5.33 16.19 47.77
C GLY A 124 -4.44 15.34 46.88
N PHE A 125 -3.13 15.60 46.78
CA PHE A 125 -2.23 14.76 46.02
C PHE A 125 -1.72 13.58 46.84
N LYS A 126 -1.76 12.39 46.22
CA LYS A 126 -1.24 11.16 46.82
C LYS A 126 -0.09 10.68 45.96
N ILE A 127 1.11 10.70 46.47
CA ILE A 127 2.34 10.37 45.73
C ILE A 127 2.84 9.02 46.21
N ILE A 128 3.10 8.13 45.29
CA ILE A 128 3.73 6.84 45.51
C ILE A 128 5.05 6.77 44.74
N GLN A 129 5.99 6.06 45.31
CA GLN A 129 7.33 5.87 44.77
C GLN A 129 7.71 4.40 44.81
N PHE A 130 8.10 3.86 43.64
CA PHE A 130 8.87 2.62 43.57
C PHE A 130 10.34 2.94 43.84
N GLU A 131 10.98 2.16 44.66
CA GLU A 131 12.39 2.29 44.98
C GLU A 131 13.11 0.96 44.83
N PHE A 132 14.19 1.00 44.02
CA PHE A 132 15.03 -0.14 43.70
C PHE A 132 16.39 0.07 44.36
N GLU A 133 16.88 -0.92 45.10
CA GLU A 133 18.16 -0.86 45.77
C GLU A 133 19.12 -1.95 45.30
N GLU A 134 20.42 -1.72 45.40
CA GLU A 134 21.42 -2.75 45.16
C GLU A 134 21.20 -3.99 46.04
N PRO A 135 21.34 -5.24 45.54
CA PRO A 135 21.80 -5.60 44.19
C PRO A 135 20.68 -5.67 43.12
N HIS A 136 19.47 -5.27 43.42
CA HIS A 136 18.26 -5.47 42.59
C HIS A 136 17.94 -4.30 41.66
N LEU A 137 18.94 -3.54 41.23
CA LEU A 137 18.76 -2.38 40.36
C LEU A 137 18.35 -2.76 38.89
N ASP A 138 18.50 -4.03 38.49
CA ASP A 138 18.22 -4.50 37.15
C ASP A 138 16.95 -5.37 37.06
N GLU A 139 16.12 -5.34 38.12
CA GLU A 139 14.86 -6.10 38.13
C GLU A 139 13.83 -5.57 37.14
N ILE A 140 13.26 -6.47 36.34
CA ILE A 140 12.17 -6.18 35.41
C ILE A 140 10.84 -6.50 36.09
N ILE A 141 10.05 -5.47 36.37
CA ILE A 141 8.81 -5.60 37.15
C ILE A 141 7.55 -5.15 36.38
N PHE A 142 7.73 -4.34 35.38
CA PHE A 142 6.61 -3.82 34.60
C PHE A 142 6.44 -4.55 33.25
N ASN A 143 5.19 -4.82 32.88
CA ASN A 143 4.83 -5.22 31.51
C ASN A 143 4.47 -3.97 30.72
N ARG A 144 5.00 -3.86 29.50
CA ARG A 144 4.64 -2.77 28.60
C ARG A 144 3.29 -3.07 27.97
N LEU A 145 2.29 -2.20 28.14
CA LEU A 145 0.99 -2.29 27.47
C LEU A 145 0.95 -1.42 26.21
N ASP A 146 1.53 -0.22 26.28
CA ASP A 146 1.73 0.63 25.11
C ASP A 146 3.09 1.34 25.18
N GLY A 147 3.61 1.73 24.00
CA GLY A 147 4.88 2.44 23.87
C GLY A 147 6.11 1.56 23.69
N ASN A 148 5.95 0.27 23.39
CA ASN A 148 7.09 -0.63 23.18
C ASN A 148 8.01 -0.16 22.06
N HIS A 149 7.48 0.18 20.87
CA HIS A 149 8.27 0.72 19.75
C HIS A 149 9.00 2.01 20.12
N ARG A 150 8.36 2.88 20.92
CA ARG A 150 8.95 4.13 21.40
C ARG A 150 10.13 3.89 22.34
N LEU A 151 10.01 2.96 23.28
CA LEU A 151 11.10 2.61 24.17
C LEU A 151 12.25 1.94 23.43
N GLN A 152 11.98 1.08 22.45
CA GLN A 152 13.02 0.47 21.61
C GLN A 152 13.74 1.50 20.75
N ALA A 153 13.02 2.45 20.16
CA ALA A 153 13.62 3.55 19.41
C ALA A 153 14.54 4.40 20.31
N LEU A 154 14.09 4.69 21.53
CA LEU A 154 14.87 5.44 22.52
C LEU A 154 16.12 4.67 22.99
N GLU A 155 16.05 3.35 23.11
CA GLU A 155 17.18 2.50 23.47
C GLU A 155 18.32 2.57 22.45
N SER A 156 17.97 2.72 21.16
CA SER A 156 18.93 2.83 20.07
C SER A 156 19.52 4.23 19.87
N ILE A 157 19.01 5.24 20.57
CA ILE A 157 19.50 6.63 20.46
C ILE A 157 20.61 6.86 21.48
N SER A 158 21.83 7.12 21.00
CA SER A 158 22.93 7.59 21.85
C SER A 158 22.71 9.05 22.22
N GLY A 159 22.58 9.35 23.49
CA GLY A 159 22.42 10.74 23.94
C GLY A 159 22.17 10.89 25.45
N ASN A 160 21.95 12.14 25.85
CA ASN A 160 21.62 12.45 27.26
C ASN A 160 20.27 11.87 27.64
N ASP A 161 20.19 11.38 28.87
CA ASP A 161 18.96 10.92 29.47
C ASP A 161 17.93 12.07 29.57
N PHE A 162 16.67 11.79 29.38
CA PHE A 162 15.58 12.75 29.54
C PHE A 162 14.32 12.10 30.13
N GLN A 163 13.46 12.91 30.68
CA GLN A 163 12.24 12.47 31.35
C GLN A 163 11.13 12.26 30.31
N ILE A 164 10.43 11.13 30.39
CA ILE A 164 9.26 10.83 29.60
C ILE A 164 8.04 10.55 30.48
N PRO A 165 6.82 10.87 30.02
CA PRO A 165 5.62 10.60 30.81
C PRO A 165 5.31 9.10 30.82
N PHE A 166 4.80 8.63 31.96
CA PHE A 166 4.36 7.24 32.12
C PHE A 166 3.03 7.14 32.86
N CYS A 167 2.34 6.04 32.62
CA CYS A 167 1.18 5.56 33.37
C CYS A 167 1.41 4.10 33.73
N ILE A 168 1.49 3.80 35.04
CA ILE A 168 1.58 2.43 35.52
C ILE A 168 0.22 2.03 36.09
N ILE A 169 -0.41 1.02 35.51
CA ILE A 169 -1.66 0.44 35.97
C ILE A 169 -1.34 -0.56 37.05
N LEU A 170 -1.88 -0.32 38.28
CA LEU A 170 -1.62 -1.14 39.43
C LEU A 170 -2.68 -2.25 39.51
N LEU A 171 -2.29 -3.46 39.11
CA LEU A 171 -3.17 -4.62 39.05
C LEU A 171 -2.97 -5.48 40.33
N ASN A 172 -4.07 -6.04 40.80
CA ASN A 172 -4.03 -7.07 41.83
C ASN A 172 -4.28 -8.42 41.14
N GLY A 173 -3.24 -9.18 40.92
CA GLY A 173 -3.31 -10.54 40.45
C GLY A 173 -3.91 -11.45 41.49
N ASN A 174 -5.22 -11.39 41.68
CA ASN A 174 -5.94 -12.09 42.75
C ASN A 174 -5.60 -13.58 42.83
N SER A 175 -5.64 -14.07 44.05
CA SER A 175 -5.24 -15.37 44.62
C SER A 175 -5.86 -16.62 44.02
N ASN A 176 -6.40 -16.56 42.82
CA ASN A 176 -6.84 -17.76 42.11
C ASN A 176 -5.70 -18.31 41.25
N PRO A 177 -5.39 -19.62 41.32
CA PRO A 177 -4.23 -20.22 40.64
C PRO A 177 -4.27 -20.20 39.10
N GLU A 178 -5.34 -19.70 38.51
CA GLU A 178 -5.38 -19.47 37.10
C GLU A 178 -4.77 -18.09 36.76
N LEU A 179 -3.51 -18.05 36.39
CA LEU A 179 -2.73 -16.94 35.80
C LEU A 179 -3.46 -16.11 34.73
N LYS A 180 -4.68 -16.44 34.42
CA LYS A 180 -5.44 -15.92 33.28
C LYS A 180 -6.16 -14.58 33.52
N GLU A 181 -6.47 -14.20 34.76
CA GLU A 181 -7.25 -12.96 35.00
C GLU A 181 -6.43 -11.69 34.75
N ARG A 182 -5.19 -11.67 35.22
CA ARG A 182 -4.28 -10.54 34.99
C ARG A 182 -3.97 -10.39 33.53
N GLU A 183 -3.56 -11.48 32.86
CA GLU A 183 -3.25 -11.49 31.41
C GLU A 183 -4.47 -11.10 30.59
N LYS A 184 -5.67 -11.51 30.99
CA LYS A 184 -6.91 -11.07 30.35
C LYS A 184 -7.11 -9.55 30.50
N THR A 185 -6.95 -9.02 31.69
CA THR A 185 -7.12 -7.59 31.96
C THR A 185 -6.07 -6.77 31.18
N GLU A 186 -4.81 -7.20 31.18
CA GLU A 186 -3.75 -6.59 30.39
C GLU A 186 -4.06 -6.65 28.89
N MET A 187 -4.53 -7.79 28.39
CA MET A 187 -4.93 -7.97 27.00
C MET A 187 -6.15 -7.11 26.63
N GLU A 188 -7.16 -7.01 27.50
CA GLU A 188 -8.31 -6.13 27.29
C GLU A 188 -7.91 -4.66 27.22
N ILE A 189 -7.03 -4.22 28.11
CA ILE A 189 -6.50 -2.85 28.12
C ILE A 189 -5.70 -2.61 26.84
N PHE A 190 -4.78 -3.51 26.49
CA PHE A 190 -4.00 -3.45 25.26
C PHE A 190 -4.90 -3.39 24.02
N HIS A 191 -5.90 -4.28 23.95
CA HIS A 191 -6.86 -4.30 22.84
C HIS A 191 -7.65 -2.99 22.75
N ASN A 192 -8.13 -2.46 23.86
CA ASN A 192 -8.90 -1.22 23.89
C ASN A 192 -8.06 0.00 23.47
N ILE A 193 -6.81 0.07 23.90
CA ILE A 193 -5.89 1.14 23.47
C ILE A 193 -5.65 1.09 21.95
N ASN A 194 -5.39 -0.10 21.42
CA ASN A 194 -4.98 -0.24 20.02
C ASN A 194 -6.13 -0.36 19.00
N SER A 195 -7.27 -0.96 19.40
CA SER A 195 -8.38 -1.23 18.47
C SER A 195 -9.49 -0.20 18.49
N LYS A 196 -9.70 0.48 19.62
CA LYS A 196 -10.75 1.50 19.77
C LYS A 196 -10.25 2.92 19.54
N ALA A 197 -8.96 3.16 19.55
CA ALA A 197 -8.40 4.38 19.00
C ALA A 197 -8.65 4.39 17.50
N LYS A 198 -9.66 5.11 17.04
CA LYS A 198 -9.86 5.34 15.61
C LYS A 198 -8.60 6.03 15.09
N PRO A 199 -7.82 5.39 14.20
CA PRO A 199 -6.66 6.05 13.62
C PRO A 199 -7.15 7.33 12.96
N LEU A 200 -6.55 8.46 13.30
CA LEU A 200 -6.78 9.68 12.53
C LEU A 200 -6.40 9.36 11.09
N THR A 201 -7.26 9.73 10.16
CA THR A 201 -6.87 9.66 8.74
C THR A 201 -5.64 10.54 8.55
N PRO A 202 -4.77 10.25 7.58
CA PRO A 202 -3.60 11.10 7.30
C PRO A 202 -3.97 12.58 7.21
N ILE A 203 -5.16 12.90 6.72
CA ILE A 203 -5.69 14.26 6.66
C ILE A 203 -5.99 14.88 8.02
N GLU A 204 -6.67 14.15 8.88
CA GLU A 204 -6.97 14.66 10.22
C GLU A 204 -5.68 14.94 10.98
N GLN A 205 -4.64 14.13 10.74
CA GLN A 205 -3.30 14.35 11.30
C GLN A 205 -2.64 15.62 10.75
N TYR A 206 -2.75 15.87 9.45
CA TYR A 206 -2.00 16.94 8.78
C TYR A 206 -2.80 18.21 8.53
N ARG A 207 -4.13 18.20 8.77
CA ARG A 207 -5.00 19.38 8.54
C ARG A 207 -4.54 20.63 9.28
N GLY A 208 -4.02 20.46 10.49
CA GLY A 208 -3.41 21.55 11.27
C GLY A 208 -2.13 22.06 10.64
N LEU A 209 -1.26 21.18 10.16
CA LEU A 209 -0.01 21.52 9.51
C LEU A 209 -0.25 22.34 8.24
N PHE A 210 -1.17 21.89 7.38
CA PHE A 210 -1.52 22.63 6.15
C PHE A 210 -2.12 24.02 6.40
N LYS A 211 -2.74 24.25 7.56
CA LYS A 211 -3.28 25.58 7.92
C LYS A 211 -2.21 26.54 8.44
N LEU A 212 -1.31 26.03 9.28
CA LEU A 212 -0.41 26.86 10.08
C LEU A 212 0.97 27.06 9.46
N PHE A 213 1.45 26.09 8.68
CA PHE A 213 2.82 26.09 8.15
C PHE A 213 2.87 26.58 6.71
N SER A 214 3.95 27.27 6.37
CA SER A 214 4.30 27.66 4.99
C SER A 214 4.81 26.46 4.19
N VAL A 215 4.92 26.62 2.87
CA VAL A 215 5.46 25.58 1.98
C VAL A 215 6.88 25.15 2.39
N SER A 216 7.75 26.13 2.71
CA SER A 216 9.14 25.87 3.11
C SER A 216 9.26 25.16 4.47
N GLU A 217 8.38 25.47 5.41
CA GLU A 217 8.35 24.80 6.71
C GLU A 217 7.86 23.35 6.59
N LEU A 218 6.93 23.08 5.68
CA LEU A 218 6.42 21.73 5.43
C LEU A 218 7.43 20.81 4.75
N ASP A 219 8.42 21.35 4.04
CA ASP A 219 9.45 20.54 3.38
C ASP A 219 10.29 19.69 4.37
N VAL A 220 10.38 20.15 5.62
CA VAL A 220 11.03 19.39 6.72
C VAL A 220 10.29 18.11 7.06
N TYR A 221 8.97 18.07 6.85
CA TYR A 221 8.13 16.89 7.10
C TYR A 221 8.09 15.92 5.92
N GLY A 222 8.46 16.37 4.73
CA GLY A 222 8.53 15.61 3.49
C GLY A 222 8.07 16.43 2.28
N LYS A 223 8.64 16.15 1.13
CA LYS A 223 8.31 16.85 -0.13
C LYS A 223 6.83 16.73 -0.51
N GLU A 224 6.19 15.62 -0.17
CA GLU A 224 4.77 15.44 -0.42
C GLU A 224 3.92 16.52 0.25
N PHE A 225 4.31 16.98 1.45
CA PHE A 225 3.57 18.02 2.18
C PHE A 225 3.77 19.39 1.56
N SER A 226 5.01 19.74 1.23
CA SER A 226 5.33 21.04 0.62
C SER A 226 4.67 21.19 -0.75
N ILE A 227 4.73 20.15 -1.61
CA ILE A 227 4.09 20.14 -2.93
C ILE A 227 2.56 20.21 -2.79
N THR A 228 1.97 19.44 -1.85
CA THR A 228 0.51 19.50 -1.62
C THR A 228 0.07 20.89 -1.19
N LYS A 229 0.80 21.51 -0.26
CA LYS A 229 0.51 22.89 0.18
C LYS A 229 0.66 23.90 -0.97
N ALA A 230 1.72 23.77 -1.78
CA ALA A 230 1.93 24.62 -2.95
C ALA A 230 0.76 24.49 -3.95
N TYR A 231 0.33 23.24 -4.25
CA TYR A 231 -0.83 22.97 -5.08
C TYR A 231 -2.11 23.64 -4.52
N LEU A 232 -2.42 23.41 -3.24
CA LEU A 232 -3.60 23.97 -2.60
C LEU A 232 -3.60 25.51 -2.56
N THR A 233 -2.43 26.12 -2.52
CA THR A 233 -2.29 27.58 -2.48
C THR A 233 -2.36 28.19 -3.88
N LYS A 234 -1.67 27.62 -4.87
CA LYS A 234 -1.53 28.17 -6.22
C LYS A 234 -2.77 27.91 -7.08
N HIS A 235 -3.39 26.75 -6.90
CA HIS A 235 -4.50 26.28 -7.73
C HIS A 235 -5.87 26.32 -7.04
N GLN A 236 -6.08 27.27 -6.13
CA GLN A 236 -7.34 27.45 -5.37
C GLN A 236 -8.56 27.70 -6.28
N GLU A 237 -8.35 28.25 -7.47
CA GLU A 237 -9.45 28.57 -8.40
C GLU A 237 -9.86 27.41 -9.28
N LEU A 238 -9.09 26.32 -9.35
CA LEU A 238 -9.46 25.14 -10.10
C LEU A 238 -10.77 24.54 -9.56
N ARG A 239 -11.71 24.35 -10.44
CA ARG A 239 -12.99 23.70 -10.13
C ARG A 239 -13.11 22.44 -10.96
N PHE A 240 -13.41 21.36 -10.27
CA PHE A 240 -13.60 20.06 -10.88
C PHE A 240 -15.02 19.61 -10.66
N THR A 241 -15.68 19.08 -11.68
CA THR A 241 -17.03 18.56 -11.64
C THR A 241 -17.02 17.03 -11.68
N ASN A 242 -16.28 16.47 -12.65
CA ASN A 242 -16.25 15.03 -12.90
C ASN A 242 -15.40 14.25 -11.89
N ILE A 243 -14.30 14.84 -11.40
CA ILE A 243 -13.46 14.23 -10.35
C ILE A 243 -13.73 14.80 -8.96
N SER A 244 -14.77 15.63 -8.78
CA SER A 244 -15.11 16.27 -7.52
C SER A 244 -15.27 15.27 -6.37
N ASN A 245 -15.94 14.13 -6.61
CA ASN A 245 -16.15 13.08 -5.60
C ASN A 245 -14.84 12.52 -5.03
N TYR A 246 -13.74 12.64 -5.75
CA TYR A 246 -12.42 12.16 -5.32
C TYR A 246 -11.65 13.19 -4.52
N ILE A 247 -11.68 14.47 -4.94
CA ILE A 247 -10.77 15.51 -4.47
C ILE A 247 -11.44 16.64 -3.69
N THR A 248 -12.78 16.83 -3.80
CA THR A 248 -13.47 17.83 -2.98
C THR A 248 -13.45 17.38 -1.53
N ASP A 249 -13.07 18.28 -0.62
CA ASP A 249 -12.85 18.03 0.81
C ASP A 249 -11.81 16.95 1.14
N SER A 250 -11.03 16.53 0.17
CA SER A 250 -10.13 15.38 0.24
C SER A 250 -8.68 15.76 -0.10
N GLN A 251 -8.09 16.68 0.70
CA GLN A 251 -6.66 17.01 0.61
C GLN A 251 -5.77 15.76 0.73
N ASP A 252 -6.28 14.69 1.36
CA ASP A 252 -5.65 13.38 1.51
C ASP A 252 -5.37 12.68 0.19
N ILE A 253 -6.33 12.71 -0.71
CA ILE A 253 -6.14 12.06 -2.01
C ILE A 253 -5.05 12.74 -2.82
N ILE A 254 -4.99 14.07 -2.77
CA ILE A 254 -3.93 14.84 -3.44
C ILE A 254 -2.57 14.52 -2.80
N LEU A 255 -2.49 14.58 -1.48
CA LEU A 255 -1.29 14.20 -0.72
C LEU A 255 -0.87 12.76 -1.02
N TYR A 256 -1.83 11.84 -1.04
CA TYR A 256 -1.57 10.43 -1.35
C TYR A 256 -1.05 10.25 -2.77
N CYS A 257 -1.67 10.89 -3.77
CA CYS A 257 -1.19 10.85 -5.16
C CYS A 257 0.24 11.36 -5.28
N ILE A 258 0.55 12.50 -4.65
CA ILE A 258 1.88 13.08 -4.66
C ILE A 258 2.90 12.14 -4.02
N LYS A 259 2.62 11.66 -2.81
CA LYS A 259 3.47 10.69 -2.12
C LYS A 259 3.68 9.43 -2.95
N PHE A 260 2.62 8.89 -3.50
CA PHE A 260 2.64 7.68 -4.32
C PHE A 260 3.55 7.80 -5.55
N LEU A 261 3.57 8.97 -6.18
CA LEU A 261 4.44 9.26 -7.32
C LEU A 261 5.89 9.46 -6.89
N LEU A 262 6.14 10.20 -5.80
CA LEU A 262 7.48 10.43 -5.25
C LEU A 262 8.14 9.11 -4.81
N ASP A 263 7.40 8.24 -4.12
CA ASP A 263 7.86 6.93 -3.69
C ASP A 263 8.27 6.02 -4.87
N ARG A 264 7.75 6.30 -6.07
CA ARG A 264 8.11 5.63 -7.34
C ARG A 264 9.18 6.36 -8.16
N GLY A 265 9.78 7.38 -7.60
CA GLY A 265 10.90 8.11 -8.19
C GLY A 265 10.52 9.14 -9.26
N PHE A 266 9.24 9.52 -9.36
CA PHE A 266 8.85 10.61 -10.26
C PHE A 266 9.26 11.95 -9.68
N ALA A 267 9.87 12.80 -10.50
CA ALA A 267 10.06 14.21 -10.19
C ALA A 267 8.78 14.96 -10.53
N ILE A 268 8.10 15.50 -9.53
CA ILE A 268 6.80 16.17 -9.66
C ILE A 268 6.79 17.50 -8.90
N ASN A 269 5.98 18.42 -9.39
CA ASN A 269 5.68 19.68 -8.72
C ASN A 269 4.16 19.94 -8.70
N GLU A 270 3.75 21.06 -8.14
CA GLU A 270 2.35 21.43 -7.99
C GLU A 270 1.62 21.65 -9.31
N ASP A 271 2.32 22.16 -10.35
CA ASP A 271 1.73 22.41 -11.66
C ASP A 271 1.48 21.08 -12.41
N ASP A 272 2.43 20.15 -12.32
CA ASP A 272 2.28 18.81 -12.89
C ASP A 272 1.03 18.10 -12.37
N ILE A 273 0.75 18.20 -11.08
CA ILE A 273 -0.47 17.61 -10.48
C ILE A 273 -1.72 18.31 -10.99
N ALA A 274 -1.71 19.64 -11.07
CA ALA A 274 -2.84 20.42 -11.59
C ALA A 274 -3.16 20.02 -13.04
N ASP A 275 -2.14 19.90 -13.88
CA ASP A 275 -2.29 19.51 -15.30
C ASP A 275 -2.86 18.11 -15.44
N VAL A 276 -2.38 17.16 -14.64
CA VAL A 276 -2.89 15.77 -14.67
C VAL A 276 -4.34 15.70 -14.21
N LEU A 277 -4.70 16.35 -13.12
CA LEU A 277 -6.08 16.37 -12.64
C LEU A 277 -7.01 17.06 -13.65
N SER A 278 -6.58 18.17 -14.26
CA SER A 278 -7.33 18.85 -15.31
C SER A 278 -7.51 17.98 -16.55
N LYS A 279 -6.47 17.23 -16.96
CA LYS A 279 -6.58 16.25 -18.05
C LYS A 279 -7.59 15.16 -17.73
N LEU A 280 -7.55 14.58 -16.52
CA LEU A 280 -8.50 13.54 -16.12
C LEU A 280 -9.94 14.05 -16.09
N GLU A 281 -10.16 15.27 -15.58
CA GLU A 281 -11.46 15.96 -15.56
C GLU A 281 -12.12 15.97 -16.94
N HIS A 282 -11.35 16.32 -17.99
CA HIS A 282 -11.85 16.55 -19.33
C HIS A 282 -11.77 15.35 -20.28
N THR A 283 -11.26 14.20 -19.81
CA THR A 283 -11.12 12.99 -20.62
C THR A 283 -11.97 11.86 -20.05
N TYR A 284 -11.32 10.94 -19.31
CA TYR A 284 -11.96 9.70 -18.85
C TYR A 284 -13.16 9.94 -17.91
N PHE A 285 -13.05 10.92 -17.01
CA PHE A 285 -14.11 11.19 -16.04
C PHE A 285 -15.28 11.98 -16.63
N SER A 286 -15.09 12.71 -17.73
CA SER A 286 -16.20 13.32 -18.49
C SER A 286 -17.00 12.26 -19.25
N ASP A 287 -16.32 11.26 -19.81
CA ASP A 287 -16.92 10.32 -20.75
C ASP A 287 -17.64 9.14 -20.06
N TYR A 288 -17.26 8.81 -18.80
CA TYR A 288 -17.78 7.63 -18.11
C TYR A 288 -18.37 7.95 -16.73
N GLU A 289 -19.69 8.02 -16.66
CA GLU A 289 -20.42 8.30 -15.40
C GLU A 289 -20.09 7.30 -14.26
N VAL A 290 -19.88 6.03 -14.60
CA VAL A 290 -19.62 4.98 -13.62
C VAL A 290 -18.33 5.21 -12.84
N ILE A 291 -17.30 5.83 -13.45
CA ILE A 291 -16.07 6.18 -12.74
C ILE A 291 -16.25 7.42 -11.88
N ARG A 292 -17.08 8.38 -12.26
CA ARG A 292 -17.38 9.57 -11.41
C ARG A 292 -17.95 9.18 -10.04
N ASN A 293 -18.70 8.08 -9.99
CA ASN A 293 -19.39 7.60 -8.79
C ASN A 293 -18.75 6.37 -8.16
N CYS A 294 -17.43 6.22 -8.31
CA CYS A 294 -16.69 5.10 -7.72
C CYS A 294 -16.76 5.09 -6.19
N LYS A 295 -16.88 3.90 -5.60
CA LYS A 295 -17.01 3.74 -4.14
C LYS A 295 -15.72 4.02 -3.37
N SER A 296 -14.56 3.89 -4.02
CA SER A 296 -13.26 4.20 -3.43
C SER A 296 -12.67 5.46 -4.03
N LYS A 297 -12.30 6.41 -3.19
CA LYS A 297 -11.58 7.62 -3.64
C LYS A 297 -10.17 7.30 -4.15
N PHE A 298 -9.56 6.22 -3.65
CA PHE A 298 -8.24 5.78 -4.11
C PHE A 298 -8.22 5.25 -5.54
N ALA A 299 -9.39 5.02 -6.14
CA ALA A 299 -9.47 4.60 -7.54
C ALA A 299 -8.90 5.63 -8.53
N ILE A 300 -8.78 6.91 -8.15
CA ILE A 300 -8.16 7.94 -9.01
C ILE A 300 -6.62 7.78 -9.10
N VAL A 301 -5.98 7.18 -8.10
CA VAL A 301 -4.51 7.13 -8.00
C VAL A 301 -3.86 6.40 -9.17
N PRO A 302 -4.34 5.21 -9.63
CA PRO A 302 -3.81 4.59 -10.84
C PRO A 302 -3.98 5.43 -12.10
N TYR A 303 -5.07 6.20 -12.24
CA TYR A 303 -5.24 7.13 -13.36
C TYR A 303 -4.17 8.24 -13.33
N VAL A 304 -3.93 8.82 -12.16
CA VAL A 304 -2.87 9.81 -11.96
C VAL A 304 -1.52 9.19 -12.30
N PHE A 305 -1.22 7.99 -11.79
CA PHE A 305 0.03 7.28 -12.06
C PHE A 305 0.26 7.07 -13.55
N TYR A 306 -0.71 6.52 -14.31
CA TYR A 306 -0.57 6.30 -15.74
C TYR A 306 -0.49 7.59 -16.56
N CYS A 307 -0.93 8.70 -16.01
CA CYS A 307 -0.67 10.02 -16.60
C CYS A 307 0.80 10.45 -16.47
N TYR A 308 1.55 9.94 -15.48
CA TYR A 308 2.98 10.22 -15.29
C TYR A 308 3.87 9.17 -15.94
N GLU A 309 3.44 7.91 -15.96
CA GLU A 309 4.21 6.84 -16.59
C GLU A 309 4.52 7.18 -18.05
N GLY A 310 5.81 7.44 -18.33
CA GLY A 310 6.27 7.96 -19.62
C GLY A 310 6.22 6.92 -20.75
N GLY A 311 6.53 7.36 -21.99
CA GLY A 311 6.73 6.54 -23.15
C GLY A 311 5.70 6.75 -24.26
N LYS A 312 5.99 6.21 -25.44
CA LYS A 312 5.15 6.33 -26.66
C LYS A 312 3.74 5.73 -26.49
N GLN A 313 3.58 4.80 -25.53
CA GLN A 313 2.32 4.08 -25.28
C GLN A 313 1.48 4.63 -24.11
N LYS A 314 1.87 5.76 -23.52
CA LYS A 314 1.21 6.36 -22.35
C LYS A 314 -0.32 6.42 -22.44
N ASN A 315 -0.83 6.99 -23.53
CA ASN A 315 -2.26 7.14 -23.70
C ASN A 315 -2.98 5.80 -23.96
N ALA A 316 -2.33 4.86 -24.67
CA ALA A 316 -2.87 3.53 -24.91
C ALA A 316 -2.97 2.73 -23.60
N LYS A 317 -1.96 2.79 -22.76
CA LYS A 317 -1.95 2.08 -21.45
C LYS A 317 -3.01 2.63 -20.50
N LEU A 318 -3.15 3.95 -20.40
CA LEU A 318 -4.20 4.59 -19.60
C LEU A 318 -5.61 4.23 -20.11
N SER A 319 -5.82 4.23 -21.43
CA SER A 319 -7.10 3.83 -22.04
C SER A 319 -7.40 2.35 -21.81
N ALA A 320 -6.41 1.48 -21.93
CA ALA A 320 -6.54 0.06 -21.60
C ALA A 320 -6.87 -0.17 -20.13
N TYR A 321 -6.22 0.58 -19.21
CA TYR A 321 -6.55 0.55 -17.79
C TYR A 321 -8.01 0.94 -17.54
N ASN A 322 -8.47 2.03 -18.15
CA ASN A 322 -9.85 2.48 -18.01
C ASN A 322 -10.86 1.41 -18.47
N THR A 323 -10.61 0.81 -19.65
CA THR A 323 -11.44 -0.27 -20.20
C THR A 323 -11.48 -1.48 -19.26
N TRP A 324 -10.31 -1.90 -18.76
CA TRP A 324 -10.19 -3.00 -17.82
C TRP A 324 -10.91 -2.70 -16.49
N PHE A 325 -10.76 -1.49 -15.95
CA PHE A 325 -11.41 -1.04 -14.73
C PHE A 325 -12.93 -1.10 -14.83
N ILE A 326 -13.49 -0.60 -15.94
CA ILE A 326 -14.93 -0.59 -16.18
C ILE A 326 -15.47 -2.01 -16.45
N LYS A 327 -14.82 -2.80 -17.32
CA LYS A 327 -15.23 -4.16 -17.67
C LYS A 327 -15.31 -5.07 -16.45
N ASN A 328 -14.38 -4.92 -15.51
CA ASN A 328 -14.35 -5.69 -14.27
C ASN A 328 -15.17 -5.06 -13.12
N LYS A 329 -15.92 -3.99 -13.38
CA LYS A 329 -16.78 -3.30 -12.40
C LYS A 329 -16.06 -2.88 -11.12
N LEU A 330 -14.76 -2.53 -11.23
CA LEU A 330 -13.90 -2.18 -10.10
C LEU A 330 -14.35 -0.87 -9.40
N TYR A 331 -15.15 -0.05 -10.07
CA TYR A 331 -15.81 1.11 -9.48
C TYR A 331 -16.77 0.76 -8.31
N ASN A 332 -17.16 -0.51 -8.15
CA ASN A 332 -17.97 -1.00 -7.04
C ASN A 332 -17.16 -1.44 -5.81
N VAL A 333 -15.84 -1.52 -5.92
CA VAL A 333 -14.95 -1.91 -4.81
C VAL A 333 -14.78 -0.73 -3.86
N LYS A 334 -14.97 -0.97 -2.55
CA LYS A 334 -14.86 0.06 -1.50
C LYS A 334 -13.41 0.34 -1.11
N ASP A 335 -12.64 -0.72 -0.96
CA ASP A 335 -11.26 -0.64 -0.49
C ASP A 335 -10.33 -1.04 -1.65
N ILE A 336 -9.82 -0.03 -2.36
CA ILE A 336 -8.86 -0.21 -3.45
C ILE A 336 -7.47 0.08 -2.91
N ASP A 337 -6.57 -0.90 -3.01
CA ASP A 337 -5.14 -0.65 -2.91
C ASP A 337 -4.55 -0.28 -4.28
N PRO A 338 -4.12 0.98 -4.48
CA PRO A 338 -3.62 1.42 -5.78
C PRO A 338 -2.40 0.67 -6.28
N SER A 339 -1.49 0.26 -5.37
CA SER A 339 -0.28 -0.49 -5.74
C SER A 339 -0.64 -1.84 -6.35
N SER A 340 -1.40 -2.65 -5.62
CA SER A 340 -1.84 -3.96 -6.10
C SER A 340 -2.63 -3.86 -7.41
N MET A 341 -3.47 -2.83 -7.55
CA MET A 341 -4.25 -2.63 -8.78
C MET A 341 -3.37 -2.32 -9.98
N ILE A 342 -2.36 -1.48 -9.80
CA ILE A 342 -1.38 -1.16 -10.85
C ILE A 342 -0.57 -2.41 -11.22
N ASP A 343 -0.09 -3.17 -10.24
CA ASP A 343 0.72 -4.37 -10.46
C ASP A 343 -0.05 -5.45 -11.20
N VAL A 344 -1.30 -5.70 -10.80
CA VAL A 344 -2.19 -6.66 -11.49
C VAL A 344 -2.46 -6.19 -12.92
N PHE A 345 -2.82 -4.93 -13.13
CA PHE A 345 -3.07 -4.43 -14.48
C PHE A 345 -1.81 -4.44 -15.34
N ASN A 346 -0.66 -4.05 -14.82
CA ASN A 346 0.60 -4.11 -15.55
C ASN A 346 0.92 -5.54 -16.00
N SER A 347 0.73 -6.52 -15.12
CA SER A 347 0.90 -7.93 -15.48
C SER A 347 -0.04 -8.37 -16.60
N ILE A 348 -1.31 -7.99 -16.53
CA ILE A 348 -2.31 -8.28 -17.57
C ILE A 348 -1.92 -7.57 -18.89
N PHE A 349 -1.52 -6.30 -18.81
CA PHE A 349 -1.15 -5.50 -19.97
C PHE A 349 0.06 -6.08 -20.69
N GLU A 350 1.09 -6.49 -19.96
CA GLU A 350 2.29 -7.11 -20.53
C GLU A 350 1.98 -8.49 -21.16
N ILE A 351 1.10 -9.29 -20.55
CA ILE A 351 0.66 -10.57 -21.11
C ILE A 351 -0.09 -10.32 -22.43
N ARG A 352 -1.04 -9.37 -22.46
CA ARG A 352 -1.78 -9.03 -23.67
C ARG A 352 -0.88 -8.51 -24.77
N LYS A 353 0.11 -7.67 -24.46
CA LYS A 353 1.07 -7.15 -25.41
C LYS A 353 1.84 -8.28 -26.13
N LYS A 354 2.01 -9.43 -25.51
CA LYS A 354 2.68 -10.61 -26.03
C LYS A 354 1.78 -11.52 -26.87
N GLN A 355 0.47 -11.30 -26.86
CA GLN A 355 -0.49 -12.07 -27.64
C GLN A 355 -0.50 -11.59 -29.09
N ILE A 356 -0.31 -12.51 -30.03
CA ILE A 356 -0.35 -12.26 -31.46
C ILE A 356 -1.62 -12.89 -32.02
N PHE A 357 -2.55 -12.09 -32.53
CA PHE A 357 -3.72 -12.61 -33.24
C PHE A 357 -3.43 -12.70 -34.73
N VAL A 358 -3.76 -13.83 -35.33
CA VAL A 358 -3.54 -14.06 -36.77
C VAL A 358 -4.86 -14.11 -37.51
N ALA A 359 -5.11 -13.07 -38.29
CA ALA A 359 -6.24 -12.92 -39.22
C ALA A 359 -5.84 -13.40 -40.61
N MET A 360 -6.38 -14.52 -41.04
CA MET A 360 -6.05 -15.10 -42.36
C MET A 360 -7.21 -15.92 -42.91
N PRO A 361 -7.29 -16.14 -44.24
CA PRO A 361 -8.30 -17.02 -44.79
C PRO A 361 -8.19 -18.44 -44.22
N PHE A 362 -9.33 -19.05 -43.89
CA PHE A 362 -9.39 -20.42 -43.36
C PHE A 362 -9.30 -21.43 -44.50
N LYS A 363 -8.13 -21.49 -45.14
CA LYS A 363 -7.82 -22.39 -46.24
C LYS A 363 -6.62 -23.27 -45.88
N THR A 364 -6.73 -24.58 -46.12
CA THR A 364 -5.66 -25.53 -45.89
C THR A 364 -4.38 -25.21 -46.69
N GLU A 365 -4.56 -24.66 -47.90
CA GLU A 365 -3.44 -24.23 -48.73
C GLU A 365 -2.59 -23.10 -48.14
N LEU A 366 -3.12 -22.38 -47.15
CA LEU A 366 -2.45 -21.29 -46.41
C LEU A 366 -1.98 -21.68 -45.01
N ASP A 367 -2.23 -22.91 -44.57
CA ASP A 367 -1.82 -23.37 -43.24
C ASP A 367 -0.30 -23.24 -42.99
N PHE A 368 0.52 -23.40 -44.06
CA PHE A 368 1.96 -23.20 -43.99
C PHE A 368 2.37 -21.78 -43.54
N VAL A 369 1.55 -20.77 -43.80
CA VAL A 369 1.79 -19.39 -43.37
C VAL A 369 1.64 -19.32 -41.86
N PHE A 370 0.60 -19.90 -41.29
CA PHE A 370 0.41 -19.98 -39.86
C PHE A 370 1.51 -20.79 -39.15
N GLU A 371 1.92 -21.94 -39.76
CA GLU A 371 3.04 -22.74 -39.29
C GLU A 371 4.34 -21.92 -39.28
N ALA A 372 4.61 -21.16 -40.37
CA ALA A 372 5.77 -20.29 -40.46
C ALA A 372 5.78 -19.21 -39.35
N ILE A 373 4.61 -18.63 -39.03
CA ILE A 373 4.46 -17.69 -37.90
C ILE A 373 4.78 -18.38 -36.57
N CYS A 374 4.18 -19.55 -36.32
CA CYS A 374 4.40 -20.32 -35.08
C CYS A 374 5.85 -20.74 -34.90
N GLU A 375 6.50 -21.23 -35.97
CA GLU A 375 7.92 -21.62 -35.91
C GLU A 375 8.84 -20.42 -35.67
N THR A 376 8.56 -19.28 -36.29
CA THR A 376 9.31 -18.04 -36.10
C THR A 376 9.16 -17.55 -34.66
N VAL A 377 7.95 -17.54 -34.12
CA VAL A 377 7.67 -17.15 -32.74
C VAL A 377 8.36 -18.13 -31.75
N THR A 378 8.29 -19.42 -32.00
CA THR A 378 8.97 -20.45 -31.19
C THR A 378 10.49 -20.24 -31.16
N LYS A 379 11.08 -19.89 -32.32
CA LYS A 379 12.50 -19.55 -32.42
C LYS A 379 12.84 -18.34 -31.57
N ILE A 380 12.09 -17.24 -31.69
CA ILE A 380 12.28 -16.00 -30.93
C ILE A 380 12.15 -16.26 -29.44
N ASN A 381 11.11 -16.99 -29.01
CA ASN A 381 10.92 -17.33 -27.61
C ASN A 381 12.11 -18.12 -27.03
N ARG A 382 12.63 -19.09 -27.77
CA ARG A 382 13.80 -19.90 -27.37
C ARG A 382 15.07 -19.05 -27.27
N GLU A 383 15.31 -18.16 -28.23
CA GLU A 383 16.49 -17.28 -28.23
C GLU A 383 16.50 -16.32 -27.04
N ASN A 384 15.31 -15.88 -26.58
CA ASN A 384 15.17 -14.99 -25.43
C ASN A 384 14.98 -15.73 -24.08
N GLY A 385 14.97 -17.08 -24.10
CA GLY A 385 14.77 -17.90 -22.90
C GLY A 385 13.39 -17.76 -22.24
N THR A 386 12.36 -17.37 -23.00
CA THR A 386 11.03 -17.08 -22.49
C THR A 386 9.95 -17.53 -23.47
N GLU A 387 8.80 -18.01 -22.95
CA GLU A 387 7.59 -18.28 -23.74
C GLU A 387 6.70 -17.01 -23.77
N LEU A 388 7.20 -15.95 -24.39
CA LEU A 388 6.55 -14.63 -24.28
C LEU A 388 5.51 -14.36 -25.34
N LEU A 389 5.63 -14.95 -26.54
CA LEU A 389 4.75 -14.68 -27.68
C LEU A 389 3.88 -15.90 -27.96
N MET A 390 2.59 -15.67 -28.20
CA MET A 390 1.61 -16.73 -28.46
C MET A 390 0.75 -16.37 -29.68
N PRO A 391 1.00 -16.96 -30.86
CA PRO A 391 0.13 -16.81 -32.02
C PRO A 391 -1.20 -17.52 -31.80
N ILE A 392 -2.31 -16.81 -32.04
CA ILE A 392 -3.67 -17.32 -31.94
C ILE A 392 -4.35 -17.20 -33.29
N ARG A 393 -4.88 -18.31 -33.76
CA ARG A 393 -5.75 -18.36 -34.92
C ARG A 393 -7.03 -19.08 -34.52
N ILE A 394 -8.19 -18.45 -34.76
CA ILE A 394 -9.44 -18.86 -34.12
C ILE A 394 -9.92 -20.25 -34.58
N ASP A 395 -9.78 -20.58 -35.86
CA ASP A 395 -10.20 -21.89 -36.39
C ASP A 395 -9.37 -23.07 -35.89
N LYS A 396 -8.21 -22.84 -35.31
CA LYS A 396 -7.35 -23.84 -34.68
C LYS A 396 -7.65 -24.01 -33.18
N GLN A 397 -8.48 -23.13 -32.60
CA GLN A 397 -8.83 -23.16 -31.16
C GLN A 397 -10.22 -23.76 -30.87
N ILE A 398 -11.00 -24.10 -31.92
CA ILE A 398 -12.39 -24.51 -31.76
C ILE A 398 -12.49 -25.88 -31.10
N VAL A 399 -13.05 -25.95 -29.90
CA VAL A 399 -13.41 -27.19 -29.20
C VAL A 399 -14.88 -27.11 -28.76
N GLY A 400 -15.77 -27.66 -29.55
CA GLY A 400 -16.89 -28.45 -29.07
C GLY A 400 -18.23 -27.78 -28.77
N PHE A 401 -18.42 -26.45 -28.78
CA PHE A 401 -19.74 -25.84 -28.52
C PHE A 401 -20.07 -24.70 -29.48
N SER A 402 -21.37 -24.48 -29.72
CA SER A 402 -21.87 -23.38 -30.54
C SER A 402 -21.68 -22.06 -29.81
N TYR A 403 -20.83 -21.14 -30.34
CA TYR A 403 -20.56 -19.83 -29.79
C TYR A 403 -20.45 -18.78 -30.88
N ASP A 404 -20.52 -17.51 -30.50
CA ASP A 404 -20.45 -16.40 -31.46
C ASP A 404 -18.99 -16.15 -31.86
N ILE A 405 -18.56 -16.80 -32.92
CA ILE A 405 -17.21 -16.71 -33.51
C ILE A 405 -16.82 -15.24 -33.77
N VAL A 406 -17.76 -14.41 -34.21
CA VAL A 406 -17.47 -13.01 -34.54
C VAL A 406 -17.08 -12.23 -33.28
N ASN A 407 -17.85 -12.37 -32.21
CA ASN A 407 -17.53 -11.71 -30.94
C ASN A 407 -16.20 -12.18 -30.41
N GLU A 408 -15.86 -13.47 -30.50
CA GLU A 408 -14.58 -13.98 -30.03
C GLU A 408 -13.40 -13.45 -30.87
N ILE A 409 -13.53 -13.37 -32.16
CA ILE A 409 -12.55 -12.73 -33.07
C ILE A 409 -12.30 -11.27 -32.60
N LEU A 410 -13.37 -10.50 -32.45
CA LEU A 410 -13.26 -9.10 -32.04
C LEU A 410 -12.64 -8.94 -30.64
N GLU A 411 -12.97 -9.82 -29.69
CA GLU A 411 -12.32 -9.84 -28.36
C GLU A 411 -10.84 -10.19 -28.44
N ASN A 412 -10.44 -11.17 -29.26
CA ASN A 412 -9.04 -11.51 -29.46
C ASN A 412 -8.26 -10.35 -30.08
N ILE A 413 -8.83 -9.65 -31.07
CA ILE A 413 -8.22 -8.44 -31.66
C ILE A 413 -8.05 -7.34 -30.58
N GLN A 414 -9.06 -7.12 -29.74
CA GLN A 414 -8.97 -6.14 -28.63
C GLN A 414 -7.91 -6.49 -27.61
N ASN A 415 -7.65 -7.77 -27.40
CA ASN A 415 -6.72 -8.27 -26.40
C ASN A 415 -5.29 -8.51 -26.94
N ALA A 416 -5.11 -8.59 -28.26
CA ALA A 416 -3.81 -8.78 -28.86
C ALA A 416 -2.94 -7.51 -28.83
N GLY A 417 -1.64 -7.70 -28.68
CA GLY A 417 -0.65 -6.64 -28.87
C GLY A 417 -0.28 -6.46 -30.35
N LEU A 418 -0.38 -7.53 -31.13
CA LEU A 418 -0.10 -7.53 -32.57
C LEU A 418 -1.17 -8.32 -33.32
N LEU A 419 -1.65 -7.74 -34.42
CA LEU A 419 -2.47 -8.42 -35.42
C LEU A 419 -1.57 -8.73 -36.61
N ILE A 420 -1.42 -9.99 -36.99
CA ILE A 420 -0.83 -10.40 -38.27
C ILE A 420 -1.97 -10.69 -39.21
N ALA A 421 -2.11 -9.90 -40.27
CA ALA A 421 -3.20 -9.99 -41.22
C ALA A 421 -2.69 -10.47 -42.58
N ASP A 422 -3.14 -11.64 -43.04
CA ASP A 422 -2.84 -12.16 -44.37
C ASP A 422 -3.91 -11.73 -45.39
N LEU A 423 -3.56 -10.80 -46.25
CA LEU A 423 -4.45 -10.19 -47.26
C LEU A 423 -4.59 -11.00 -48.54
N THR A 424 -3.97 -12.18 -48.58
CA THR A 424 -4.04 -13.08 -49.74
C THR A 424 -5.52 -13.41 -50.05
N ASP A 425 -5.83 -13.55 -51.32
CA ASP A 425 -7.18 -13.82 -51.85
C ASP A 425 -8.24 -12.74 -51.58
N GLN A 426 -7.85 -11.57 -51.07
CA GLN A 426 -8.77 -10.46 -50.76
C GLN A 426 -9.96 -10.89 -49.88
N ASN A 427 -9.70 -11.77 -48.88
CA ASN A 427 -10.74 -12.31 -48.00
C ASN A 427 -11.47 -11.20 -47.26
N ALA A 428 -12.78 -11.10 -47.42
CA ALA A 428 -13.61 -10.04 -46.85
C ALA A 428 -13.60 -10.04 -45.31
N ASN A 429 -13.51 -11.22 -44.67
CA ASN A 429 -13.46 -11.34 -43.20
C ASN A 429 -12.16 -10.76 -42.66
N VAL A 430 -11.02 -11.06 -43.29
CA VAL A 430 -9.72 -10.50 -42.91
C VAL A 430 -9.72 -8.97 -43.04
N TYR A 431 -10.31 -8.42 -44.11
CA TYR A 431 -10.44 -6.97 -44.26
C TYR A 431 -11.37 -6.35 -43.23
N TYR A 432 -12.43 -7.04 -42.81
CA TYR A 432 -13.28 -6.60 -41.69
C TYR A 432 -12.52 -6.55 -40.37
N GLU A 433 -11.75 -7.59 -40.06
CA GLU A 433 -10.91 -7.70 -38.88
C GLU A 433 -9.84 -6.59 -38.82
N VAL A 434 -9.18 -6.34 -39.96
CA VAL A 434 -8.22 -5.23 -40.11
C VAL A 434 -8.91 -3.87 -39.94
N GLY A 435 -10.08 -3.67 -40.53
CA GLY A 435 -10.86 -2.44 -40.39
C GLY A 435 -11.25 -2.18 -38.96
N TYR A 436 -11.65 -3.22 -38.20
CA TYR A 436 -11.96 -3.15 -36.81
C TYR A 436 -10.73 -2.76 -35.97
N ALA A 437 -9.59 -3.45 -36.15
CA ALA A 437 -8.34 -3.13 -35.47
C ALA A 437 -7.90 -1.68 -35.73
N GLN A 438 -7.93 -1.23 -37.00
CA GLN A 438 -7.62 0.15 -37.36
C GLN A 438 -8.60 1.17 -36.77
N GLY A 439 -9.88 0.81 -36.67
CA GLY A 439 -10.89 1.63 -36.01
C GLY A 439 -10.58 1.84 -34.52
N LEU A 440 -10.16 0.79 -33.83
CA LEU A 440 -9.72 0.87 -32.43
C LEU A 440 -8.47 1.77 -32.28
N ILE A 441 -7.50 1.65 -33.19
CA ILE A 441 -6.29 2.49 -33.23
C ILE A 441 -6.67 3.97 -33.39
N LYS A 442 -7.51 4.29 -34.36
CA LYS A 442 -7.92 5.68 -34.63
C LYS A 442 -8.77 6.28 -33.52
N ALA A 443 -9.66 5.49 -32.96
CA ALA A 443 -10.50 5.92 -31.82
C ALA A 443 -9.73 6.08 -30.51
N LYS A 444 -8.47 5.67 -30.45
CA LYS A 444 -7.64 5.62 -29.22
C LYS A 444 -8.32 4.85 -28.08
N LEU A 445 -9.15 3.90 -28.45
CA LEU A 445 -9.90 3.05 -27.52
C LEU A 445 -9.07 1.81 -27.19
N GLY A 446 -8.42 1.82 -26.05
CA GLY A 446 -7.80 0.64 -25.49
C GLY A 446 -6.42 0.30 -26.03
N ASN A 447 -6.02 -0.95 -25.77
CA ASN A 447 -4.80 -1.56 -26.27
C ASN A 447 -5.02 -1.85 -27.75
N THR A 448 -4.40 -1.06 -28.62
CA THR A 448 -4.59 -1.22 -30.06
C THR A 448 -3.48 -2.10 -30.58
N ALA A 449 -3.86 -3.29 -31.07
CA ALA A 449 -2.93 -4.14 -31.78
C ALA A 449 -2.35 -3.39 -32.98
N GLU A 450 -1.04 -3.28 -33.07
CA GLU A 450 -0.43 -2.87 -34.34
C GLU A 450 -0.68 -3.94 -35.38
N VAL A 451 -0.73 -3.57 -36.64
CA VAL A 451 -1.07 -4.52 -37.72
C VAL A 451 0.14 -4.77 -38.61
N LEU A 452 0.56 -6.02 -38.69
CA LEU A 452 1.57 -6.50 -39.65
C LEU A 452 0.86 -7.20 -40.77
N TYR A 453 1.08 -6.73 -42.01
CA TYR A 453 0.41 -7.26 -43.17
C TYR A 453 1.27 -8.26 -43.92
N LEU A 454 0.68 -9.41 -44.28
CA LEU A 454 1.22 -10.40 -45.17
C LEU A 454 0.41 -10.36 -46.49
N ILE A 455 1.06 -10.66 -47.60
CA ILE A 455 0.38 -10.71 -48.92
C ILE A 455 1.08 -11.68 -49.85
N SER A 456 0.29 -12.42 -50.60
CA SER A 456 0.75 -13.25 -51.70
C SER A 456 -0.23 -13.11 -52.88
N ASN A 457 0.30 -13.27 -54.06
CA ASN A 457 -0.53 -13.46 -55.28
C ASN A 457 -0.15 -14.78 -55.89
N PRO A 458 -0.91 -15.87 -55.70
CA PRO A 458 -0.60 -17.20 -56.23
C PRO A 458 -0.62 -17.24 -57.77
N GLU A 459 -1.43 -16.39 -58.41
CA GLU A 459 -1.51 -16.34 -59.88
C GLU A 459 -0.35 -15.57 -60.51
N LYS A 460 0.16 -14.55 -59.81
CA LYS A 460 1.30 -13.73 -60.24
C LYS A 460 2.29 -13.54 -59.10
N PRO A 461 3.11 -14.55 -58.81
CA PRO A 461 4.06 -14.51 -57.69
C PRO A 461 5.07 -13.38 -57.72
N ASP A 462 5.34 -12.80 -58.87
CA ASP A 462 6.26 -11.67 -59.08
C ASP A 462 5.57 -10.29 -58.91
N GLU A 463 4.25 -10.27 -58.81
CA GLU A 463 3.43 -9.07 -58.56
C GLU A 463 2.58 -9.24 -57.29
N PRO A 464 3.17 -9.51 -56.10
CA PRO A 464 2.38 -9.88 -54.90
C PRO A 464 1.42 -8.77 -54.46
N PHE A 465 1.77 -7.53 -54.68
CA PHE A 465 0.96 -6.37 -54.25
C PHE A 465 -0.21 -6.02 -55.20
N SER A 466 -0.29 -6.63 -56.38
CA SER A 466 -1.34 -6.34 -57.36
C SER A 466 -2.75 -6.70 -56.85
N THR A 467 -2.85 -7.55 -55.85
CA THR A 467 -4.12 -7.96 -55.24
C THR A 467 -4.51 -7.10 -54.03
N ALA A 468 -3.62 -6.21 -53.51
CA ALA A 468 -3.93 -5.38 -52.36
C ALA A 468 -5.02 -4.36 -52.70
N LYS A 469 -6.05 -4.21 -51.84
CA LYS A 469 -7.05 -3.17 -51.99
C LYS A 469 -6.49 -1.79 -51.63
N PHE A 470 -7.04 -0.75 -52.28
CA PHE A 470 -6.60 0.63 -52.19
C PHE A 470 -6.40 1.11 -50.71
N ASP A 471 -7.32 0.77 -49.84
CA ASP A 471 -7.31 1.22 -48.44
C ASP A 471 -6.12 0.73 -47.64
N VAL A 472 -5.42 -0.32 -48.06
CA VAL A 472 -4.28 -0.91 -47.35
C VAL A 472 -2.97 -0.80 -48.15
N GLN A 473 -2.98 -0.36 -49.39
CA GLN A 473 -1.79 -0.28 -50.26
C GLN A 473 -0.69 0.65 -49.73
N HIS A 474 -1.02 1.60 -48.88
CA HIS A 474 -0.07 2.53 -48.28
C HIS A 474 0.67 1.98 -47.05
N TYR A 475 0.27 0.79 -46.59
CA TYR A 475 0.97 0.14 -45.47
C TYR A 475 2.11 -0.74 -45.94
N LYS A 476 3.13 -0.89 -45.12
CA LYS A 476 4.22 -1.83 -45.34
C LYS A 476 3.68 -3.26 -45.22
N MET A 477 3.92 -4.08 -46.24
CA MET A 477 3.49 -5.49 -46.31
C MET A 477 4.69 -6.40 -46.50
N ILE A 478 4.65 -7.60 -45.96
CA ILE A 478 5.62 -8.67 -46.21
C ILE A 478 5.08 -9.53 -47.33
N PRO A 479 5.68 -9.50 -48.54
CA PRO A 479 5.31 -10.41 -49.60
C PRO A 479 5.86 -11.81 -49.32
N TYR A 480 5.10 -12.85 -49.71
CA TYR A 480 5.56 -14.22 -49.63
C TYR A 480 5.15 -15.04 -50.82
N LYS A 481 5.88 -16.17 -51.05
CA LYS A 481 5.61 -17.13 -52.13
C LYS A 481 5.51 -18.54 -51.51
N ASN A 482 4.59 -19.35 -52.05
CA ASN A 482 4.44 -20.75 -51.61
C ASN A 482 5.28 -21.72 -52.49
N VAL A 483 6.40 -21.26 -53.03
CA VAL A 483 7.27 -22.06 -53.92
C VAL A 483 8.74 -21.82 -53.57
N GLY A 484 9.55 -22.86 -53.73
CA GLY A 484 11.00 -22.80 -53.53
C GLY A 484 11.39 -22.33 -52.13
N ASN A 485 12.21 -21.28 -52.02
CA ASN A 485 12.71 -20.73 -50.78
C ASN A 485 11.75 -19.73 -50.10
N GLY A 486 10.55 -19.51 -50.70
CA GLY A 486 9.63 -18.45 -50.25
C GLY A 486 9.18 -18.57 -48.79
N VAL A 487 9.01 -19.78 -48.28
CA VAL A 487 8.65 -20.01 -46.86
C VAL A 487 9.80 -19.59 -45.91
N ASN A 488 11.05 -19.85 -46.29
CA ASN A 488 12.22 -19.44 -45.47
C ASN A 488 12.38 -17.92 -45.54
N GLU A 489 12.14 -17.28 -46.66
CA GLU A 489 12.14 -15.80 -46.75
C GLU A 489 11.04 -15.18 -45.94
N LEU A 490 9.84 -15.78 -45.91
CA LEU A 490 8.75 -15.34 -45.02
C LEU A 490 9.18 -15.40 -43.54
N LYS A 491 9.76 -16.51 -43.06
CA LYS A 491 10.24 -16.67 -41.69
C LYS A 491 11.32 -15.64 -41.35
N LEU A 492 12.27 -15.37 -42.23
CA LEU A 492 13.31 -14.35 -42.01
C LEU A 492 12.73 -12.93 -41.89
N ASN A 493 11.77 -12.60 -42.77
CA ASN A 493 11.12 -11.31 -42.74
C ASN A 493 10.23 -11.14 -41.50
N LEU A 494 9.48 -12.19 -41.14
CA LEU A 494 8.69 -12.22 -39.89
C LEU A 494 9.58 -12.05 -38.66
N GLU A 495 10.69 -12.79 -38.58
CA GLU A 495 11.64 -12.69 -37.46
C GLU A 495 12.15 -11.25 -37.29
N LYS A 496 12.56 -10.64 -38.40
CA LYS A 496 13.06 -9.26 -38.40
C LYS A 496 11.98 -8.27 -37.92
N GLU A 497 10.76 -8.37 -38.42
CA GLU A 497 9.69 -7.43 -38.07
C GLU A 497 9.20 -7.67 -36.65
N LEU A 498 9.09 -8.92 -36.20
CA LEU A 498 8.72 -9.24 -34.81
C LEU A 498 9.76 -8.76 -33.80
N LYS A 499 11.07 -9.00 -34.10
CA LYS A 499 12.15 -8.49 -33.23
C LYS A 499 12.15 -6.97 -33.15
N ASN A 500 11.93 -6.29 -34.28
CA ASN A 500 11.81 -4.84 -34.33
C ASN A 500 10.59 -4.33 -33.52
N PHE A 501 9.47 -5.02 -33.64
CA PHE A 501 8.22 -4.64 -32.97
C PHE A 501 8.32 -4.78 -31.44
N TYR A 502 8.89 -5.89 -30.98
CA TYR A 502 9.02 -6.18 -29.55
C TYR A 502 10.31 -5.63 -28.93
N TYR A 503 11.21 -5.02 -29.72
CA TYR A 503 12.51 -4.48 -29.27
C TYR A 503 13.42 -5.55 -28.63
N ILE A 504 13.47 -6.74 -29.22
CA ILE A 504 14.23 -7.89 -28.74
C ILE A 504 15.24 -8.39 -29.80
#